data_3d5f3c74ac4a51b07286397bdc5c877c
#
_entry.id   3d5f3c74ac4a51b07286397bdc5c877c
#
_cell.length_a   1.000
_cell.length_b   1.000
_cell.length_c   1.000
_cell.angle_alpha   90.00
_cell.angle_beta   90.00
_cell.angle_gamma   90.00
#
_symmetry.space_group_name_H-M   'P 1'
#
loop_
_entity.id
_entity.type
_entity.pdbx_description
1 polymer ?
#
loop_
_entity_poly.entity_id
_entity_poly.type
_entity_poly.pdbx_seq_one_letter_code
_entity_poly.pdbx_strand_id
1 'polypeptide(L)'
;MNKKLAGFIFLGMALMDVALVAIVKYLPGFSIGLIGRLVLSEAIMLVPCFTGWLFSHEGFSEAYGFGKIKFRLIPACVLLTVLLTPVTALVNLTTLVFTENEAGVIFQALSDLPFPVIALFVAVIGPFVEEWTFRGLLYTGVRKSGSALQAVFVTALAFGLFHMNLNQAAYAFILGLFFAVLREISGSIWPSVICHISINGSSTLMLWLAGGEAVTEADEVMSKDMMLMAAGGLMIAALIATTLAVTLLMWISEVCGKENGFTGIFSEHKKEKSRVLSLPLLAGYLICVVQIIRDLIK
;
A
#
# COMPACT_ATOMS: atom_id res chain seq x y z
N MET A 1 -20.11 0.23 9.93
CA MET A 1 -18.66 0.56 10.08
C MET A 1 -18.47 1.99 10.54
N ASN A 2 -17.58 2.25 11.46
CA ASN A 2 -17.21 3.61 11.89
C ASN A 2 -15.69 3.71 12.10
N LYS A 3 -15.19 4.95 12.27
CA LYS A 3 -13.76 5.24 12.45
C LYS A 3 -13.10 4.55 13.65
N LYS A 4 -13.86 4.27 14.72
CA LYS A 4 -13.30 3.60 15.91
C LYS A 4 -13.00 2.14 15.60
N LEU A 5 -13.94 1.45 14.94
CA LEU A 5 -13.75 0.07 14.51
C LEU A 5 -12.61 -0.05 13.49
N ALA A 6 -12.55 0.85 12.48
CA ALA A 6 -11.44 0.93 11.56
C ALA A 6 -10.09 1.12 12.29
N GLY A 7 -10.05 1.98 13.31
CA GLY A 7 -8.86 2.17 14.14
C GLY A 7 -8.46 0.94 14.95
N PHE A 8 -9.42 0.20 15.51
CA PHE A 8 -9.12 -1.06 16.22
C PHE A 8 -8.61 -2.15 15.29
N ILE A 9 -9.12 -2.22 14.05
CA ILE A 9 -8.61 -3.15 13.04
C ILE A 9 -7.15 -2.84 12.74
N PHE A 10 -6.82 -1.58 12.43
CA PHE A 10 -5.45 -1.17 12.14
C PHE A 10 -4.50 -1.38 13.33
N LEU A 11 -4.94 -1.04 14.54
CA LEU A 11 -4.17 -1.30 15.76
C LEU A 11 -3.93 -2.81 15.97
N GLY A 12 -4.95 -3.63 15.74
CA GLY A 12 -4.84 -5.10 15.83
C GLY A 12 -3.81 -5.65 14.86
N MET A 13 -3.83 -5.18 13.60
CA MET A 13 -2.83 -5.55 12.60
C MET A 13 -1.41 -5.17 13.04
N ALA A 14 -1.19 -3.93 13.47
CA ALA A 14 0.12 -3.45 13.91
C ALA A 14 0.64 -4.22 15.13
N LEU A 15 -0.22 -4.55 16.09
CA LEU A 15 0.14 -5.35 17.26
C LEU A 15 0.48 -6.79 16.88
N MET A 16 -0.30 -7.41 15.98
CA MET A 16 -0.04 -8.79 15.53
C MET A 16 1.28 -8.90 14.78
N ASP A 17 1.59 -7.92 13.92
CA ASP A 17 2.86 -7.89 13.19
C ASP A 17 4.05 -7.78 14.14
N VAL A 18 4.04 -6.82 15.07
CA VAL A 18 5.10 -6.67 16.08
C VAL A 18 5.22 -7.91 16.96
N ALA A 19 4.09 -8.53 17.33
CA ALA A 19 4.09 -9.76 18.11
C ALA A 19 4.71 -10.94 17.34
N LEU A 20 4.40 -11.08 16.03
CA LEU A 20 5.00 -12.12 15.19
C LEU A 20 6.51 -11.94 15.07
N VAL A 21 6.97 -10.72 14.79
CA VAL A 21 8.41 -10.41 14.74
C VAL A 21 9.09 -10.74 16.07
N ALA A 22 8.48 -10.38 17.19
CA ALA A 22 9.01 -10.67 18.51
C ALA A 22 9.06 -12.19 18.80
N ILE A 23 8.02 -12.93 18.45
CA ILE A 23 7.97 -14.39 18.60
C ILE A 23 9.09 -15.06 17.79
N VAL A 24 9.21 -14.71 16.52
CA VAL A 24 10.25 -15.28 15.63
C VAL A 24 11.65 -14.98 16.15
N LYS A 25 11.86 -13.76 16.69
CA LYS A 25 13.18 -13.32 17.13
C LYS A 25 13.59 -13.85 18.50
N TYR A 26 12.65 -13.94 19.44
CA TYR A 26 12.99 -14.18 20.86
C TYR A 26 12.50 -15.51 21.42
N LEU A 27 11.67 -16.29 20.71
CA LEU A 27 11.21 -17.59 21.19
C LEU A 27 12.19 -18.70 20.77
N PRO A 28 12.96 -19.32 21.71
CA PRO A 28 13.91 -20.34 21.35
C PRO A 28 13.26 -21.56 20.69
N GLY A 29 13.86 -22.04 19.61
CA GLY A 29 13.36 -23.21 18.87
C GLY A 29 12.13 -22.96 17.98
N PHE A 30 11.58 -21.74 17.96
CA PHE A 30 10.50 -21.40 17.06
C PHE A 30 11.05 -20.97 15.71
N SER A 31 10.76 -21.72 14.68
CA SER A 31 11.12 -21.39 13.30
C SER A 31 9.92 -21.57 12.39
N ILE A 32 9.71 -20.60 11.50
CA ILE A 32 8.66 -20.66 10.50
C ILE A 32 9.34 -20.69 9.13
N GLY A 33 9.03 -21.70 8.33
CA GLY A 33 9.50 -21.77 6.94
C GLY A 33 8.98 -20.59 6.09
N LEU A 34 9.63 -20.34 4.96
CA LEU A 34 9.33 -19.18 4.09
C LEU A 34 7.85 -19.08 3.71
N ILE A 35 7.23 -20.18 3.28
CA ILE A 35 5.78 -20.21 2.96
C ILE A 35 4.94 -19.87 4.19
N GLY A 36 5.30 -20.38 5.36
CA GLY A 36 4.60 -20.06 6.59
C GLY A 36 4.66 -18.57 6.93
N ARG A 37 5.80 -17.90 6.70
CA ARG A 37 5.93 -16.44 6.87
C ARG A 37 5.01 -15.67 5.92
N LEU A 38 4.98 -16.06 4.63
CA LEU A 38 4.10 -15.46 3.64
C LEU A 38 2.61 -15.61 4.04
N VAL A 39 2.20 -16.80 4.47
CA VAL A 39 0.81 -17.03 4.93
C VAL A 39 0.48 -16.22 6.18
N LEU A 40 1.42 -16.12 7.13
CA LEU A 40 1.19 -15.37 8.36
C LEU A 40 1.14 -13.86 8.14
N SER A 41 1.93 -13.31 7.21
CA SER A 41 1.84 -11.88 6.86
C SER A 41 0.45 -11.52 6.36
N GLU A 42 -0.15 -12.38 5.52
CA GLU A 42 -1.52 -12.18 5.05
C GLU A 42 -2.57 -12.35 6.17
N ALA A 43 -2.37 -13.33 7.06
CA ALA A 43 -3.26 -13.58 8.19
C ALA A 43 -3.30 -12.39 9.18
N ILE A 44 -2.18 -11.70 9.39
CA ILE A 44 -2.10 -10.49 10.23
C ILE A 44 -3.06 -9.41 9.74
N MET A 45 -3.24 -9.28 8.44
CA MET A 45 -4.18 -8.33 7.86
C MET A 45 -5.60 -8.87 7.83
N LEU A 46 -5.79 -10.11 7.38
CA LEU A 46 -7.12 -10.70 7.17
C LEU A 46 -7.87 -10.97 8.47
N VAL A 47 -7.20 -11.44 9.53
CA VAL A 47 -7.87 -11.79 10.79
C VAL A 47 -8.52 -10.58 11.46
N PRO A 48 -7.82 -9.44 11.72
CA PRO A 48 -8.47 -8.26 12.26
C PRO A 48 -9.50 -7.67 11.30
N CYS A 49 -9.26 -7.73 9.98
CA CYS A 49 -10.17 -7.24 8.97
C CYS A 49 -11.48 -8.01 8.97
N PHE A 50 -11.43 -9.35 8.93
CA PHE A 50 -12.61 -10.20 8.95
C PHE A 50 -13.37 -10.09 10.28
N THR A 51 -12.64 -10.10 11.40
CA THR A 51 -13.24 -9.90 12.74
C THR A 51 -13.93 -8.55 12.83
N GLY A 52 -13.30 -7.49 12.34
CA GLY A 52 -13.89 -6.15 12.31
C GLY A 52 -15.14 -6.08 11.43
N TRP A 53 -15.20 -6.80 10.32
CA TRP A 53 -16.39 -6.90 9.51
C TRP A 53 -17.56 -7.54 10.27
N LEU A 54 -17.32 -8.63 11.00
CA LEU A 54 -18.36 -9.27 11.81
C LEU A 54 -19.02 -8.30 12.82
N PHE A 55 -18.24 -7.36 13.37
CA PHE A 55 -18.74 -6.32 14.27
C PHE A 55 -19.29 -5.08 13.55
N SER A 56 -19.17 -4.99 12.23
CA SER A 56 -19.63 -3.82 11.49
C SER A 56 -21.13 -3.80 11.22
N HIS A 57 -21.78 -4.95 11.25
CA HIS A 57 -23.18 -5.16 10.86
C HIS A 57 -23.52 -4.70 9.44
N GLU A 58 -22.53 -4.71 8.53
CA GLU A 58 -22.67 -4.31 7.14
C GLU A 58 -22.62 -5.50 6.20
N GLY A 59 -23.26 -5.36 5.04
CA GLY A 59 -23.16 -6.34 3.98
C GLY A 59 -21.69 -6.48 3.52
N PHE A 60 -21.25 -7.71 3.22
CA PHE A 60 -19.87 -7.99 2.85
C PHE A 60 -19.38 -7.13 1.68
N SER A 61 -20.15 -7.10 0.58
CA SER A 61 -19.77 -6.31 -0.60
C SER A 61 -19.71 -4.80 -0.33
N GLU A 62 -20.59 -4.29 0.53
CA GLU A 62 -20.61 -2.87 0.92
C GLU A 62 -19.44 -2.51 1.82
N ALA A 63 -19.15 -3.35 2.82
CA ALA A 63 -18.05 -3.13 3.76
C ALA A 63 -16.70 -3.08 3.05
N TYR A 64 -16.47 -3.97 2.09
CA TYR A 64 -15.20 -4.11 1.39
C TYR A 64 -15.15 -3.41 0.04
N GLY A 65 -16.29 -2.93 -0.48
CA GLY A 65 -16.31 -2.23 -1.76
C GLY A 65 -16.08 -3.11 -2.99
N PHE A 66 -16.63 -4.32 -2.99
CA PHE A 66 -16.60 -5.22 -4.15
C PHE A 66 -17.62 -4.81 -5.23
N GLY A 67 -17.59 -3.54 -5.63
CA GLY A 67 -18.41 -3.03 -6.72
C GLY A 67 -17.96 -3.56 -8.08
N LYS A 68 -18.91 -3.69 -9.03
CA LYS A 68 -18.58 -4.03 -10.43
C LYS A 68 -17.81 -2.89 -11.08
N ILE A 69 -16.86 -3.23 -11.96
CA ILE A 69 -16.12 -2.26 -12.75
C ILE A 69 -16.39 -2.46 -14.25
N LYS A 70 -16.23 -1.39 -15.03
CA LYS A 70 -16.29 -1.47 -16.49
C LYS A 70 -14.99 -2.06 -17.01
N PHE A 71 -15.05 -3.04 -17.90
CA PHE A 71 -13.89 -3.74 -18.46
C PHE A 71 -12.84 -2.78 -19.06
N ARG A 72 -13.27 -1.69 -19.66
CA ARG A 72 -12.38 -0.65 -20.21
C ARG A 72 -11.49 0.06 -19.17
N LEU A 73 -11.76 -0.11 -17.87
CA LEU A 73 -10.89 0.40 -16.81
C LEU A 73 -9.62 -0.44 -16.61
N ILE A 74 -9.62 -1.71 -17.02
CA ILE A 74 -8.45 -2.59 -16.85
C ILE A 74 -7.20 -2.01 -17.52
N PRO A 75 -7.21 -1.70 -18.84
CA PRO A 75 -6.03 -1.11 -19.48
C PRO A 75 -5.68 0.27 -18.91
N ALA A 76 -6.66 1.06 -18.46
CA ALA A 76 -6.39 2.34 -17.82
C ALA A 76 -5.66 2.18 -16.47
N CYS A 77 -6.02 1.16 -15.68
CA CYS A 77 -5.32 0.83 -14.43
C CYS A 77 -3.87 0.39 -14.70
N VAL A 78 -3.64 -0.43 -15.72
CA VAL A 78 -2.28 -0.83 -16.13
C VAL A 78 -1.49 0.40 -16.62
N LEU A 79 -2.08 1.28 -17.43
CA LEU A 79 -1.42 2.52 -17.87
C LEU A 79 -1.09 3.43 -16.68
N LEU A 80 -2.01 3.54 -15.70
CA LEU A 80 -1.74 4.31 -14.48
C LEU A 80 -0.52 3.76 -13.73
N THR A 81 -0.34 2.44 -13.68
CA THR A 81 0.84 1.80 -13.10
C THR A 81 2.13 2.27 -13.78
N VAL A 82 2.15 2.28 -15.11
CA VAL A 82 3.31 2.75 -15.88
C VAL A 82 3.62 4.23 -15.58
N LEU A 83 2.58 5.06 -15.50
CA LEU A 83 2.74 6.49 -15.15
C LEU A 83 3.21 6.71 -13.72
N LEU A 84 2.91 5.81 -12.78
CA LEU A 84 3.37 5.91 -11.40
C LEU A 84 4.82 5.43 -11.21
N THR A 85 5.37 4.66 -12.14
CA THR A 85 6.74 4.11 -12.04
C THR A 85 7.82 5.20 -11.84
N PRO A 86 7.89 6.31 -12.60
CA PRO A 86 8.89 7.34 -12.36
C PRO A 86 8.74 8.02 -11.00
N VAL A 87 7.51 8.13 -10.48
CA VAL A 87 7.23 8.74 -9.18
C VAL A 87 7.73 7.84 -8.06
N THR A 88 7.39 6.56 -8.11
CA THR A 88 7.85 5.58 -7.12
C THR A 88 9.35 5.37 -7.17
N ALA A 89 9.95 5.35 -8.37
CA ALA A 89 11.40 5.28 -8.54
C ALA A 89 12.11 6.49 -7.94
N LEU A 90 11.59 7.71 -8.15
CA LEU A 90 12.13 8.93 -7.53
C LEU A 90 12.11 8.85 -6.00
N VAL A 91 10.96 8.44 -5.42
CA VAL A 91 10.82 8.30 -3.97
C VAL A 91 11.74 7.20 -3.45
N ASN A 92 11.81 6.05 -4.12
CA ASN A 92 12.69 4.95 -3.75
C ASN A 92 14.16 5.39 -3.74
N LEU A 93 14.67 5.97 -4.81
CA LEU A 93 16.07 6.47 -4.89
C LEU A 93 16.37 7.50 -3.80
N THR A 94 15.41 8.36 -3.47
CA THR A 94 15.59 9.36 -2.41
C THR A 94 15.68 8.70 -1.04
N THR A 95 14.91 7.66 -0.77
CA THR A 95 14.95 6.94 0.51
C THR A 95 16.14 6.02 0.64
N LEU A 96 16.65 5.45 -0.47
CA LEU A 96 17.87 4.62 -0.48
C LEU A 96 19.13 5.37 0.00
N VAL A 97 19.13 6.70 -0.01
CA VAL A 97 20.20 7.49 0.61
C VAL A 97 20.33 7.21 2.11
N PHE A 98 19.24 6.78 2.76
CA PHE A 98 19.13 6.59 4.22
C PHE A 98 18.82 5.14 4.63
N THR A 99 18.41 4.29 3.70
CA THR A 99 17.88 2.94 3.96
C THR A 99 18.41 1.94 2.96
N GLU A 100 18.19 0.66 3.22
CA GLU A 100 18.40 -0.42 2.26
C GLU A 100 17.21 -0.57 1.31
N ASN A 101 17.39 -1.32 0.20
CA ASN A 101 16.33 -1.66 -0.73
C ASN A 101 15.52 -2.84 -0.21
N GLU A 102 14.47 -2.55 0.55
CA GLU A 102 13.64 -3.58 1.19
C GLU A 102 13.00 -4.57 0.20
N ALA A 103 12.60 -4.12 -0.98
CA ALA A 103 12.04 -5.00 -2.00
C ALA A 103 13.07 -6.02 -2.49
N GLY A 104 14.32 -5.60 -2.66
CA GLY A 104 15.45 -6.47 -3.01
C GLY A 104 15.76 -7.46 -1.89
N VAL A 105 15.83 -6.99 -0.64
CA VAL A 105 16.06 -7.83 0.54
C VAL A 105 14.98 -8.91 0.70
N ILE A 106 13.70 -8.53 0.57
CA ILE A 106 12.58 -9.48 0.63
C ILE A 106 12.68 -10.51 -0.50
N PHE A 107 12.96 -10.05 -1.74
CA PHE A 107 13.07 -10.94 -2.89
C PHE A 107 14.23 -11.94 -2.71
N GLN A 108 15.39 -11.48 -2.25
CA GLN A 108 16.54 -12.33 -1.95
C GLN A 108 16.21 -13.37 -0.86
N ALA A 109 15.53 -12.96 0.20
CA ALA A 109 15.07 -13.88 1.26
C ALA A 109 14.11 -14.96 0.76
N LEU A 110 13.42 -14.73 -0.35
CA LEU A 110 12.49 -15.67 -0.98
C LEU A 110 13.09 -16.43 -2.16
N SER A 111 14.36 -16.20 -2.53
CA SER A 111 14.99 -16.74 -3.74
C SER A 111 15.06 -18.27 -3.80
N ASP A 112 15.03 -18.95 -2.65
CA ASP A 112 14.93 -20.42 -2.57
C ASP A 112 13.57 -20.98 -3.01
N LEU A 113 12.54 -20.13 -3.14
CA LEU A 113 11.23 -20.55 -3.60
C LEU A 113 11.12 -20.50 -5.14
N PRO A 114 10.35 -21.42 -5.77
CA PRO A 114 10.06 -21.32 -7.19
C PRO A 114 9.40 -19.97 -7.54
N PHE A 115 9.83 -19.33 -8.63
CA PHE A 115 9.28 -18.04 -9.08
C PHE A 115 7.75 -17.97 -9.11
N PRO A 116 7.01 -19.00 -9.59
CA PRO A 116 5.54 -18.97 -9.56
C PRO A 116 4.95 -18.82 -8.14
N VAL A 117 5.63 -19.35 -7.11
CA VAL A 117 5.22 -19.20 -5.71
C VAL A 117 5.46 -17.77 -5.23
N ILE A 118 6.65 -17.23 -5.53
CA ILE A 118 6.97 -15.82 -5.20
C ILE A 118 5.96 -14.89 -5.89
N ALA A 119 5.74 -15.07 -7.19
CA ALA A 119 4.79 -14.26 -7.96
C ALA A 119 3.36 -14.36 -7.42
N LEU A 120 2.91 -15.56 -7.03
CA LEU A 120 1.57 -15.76 -6.47
C LEU A 120 1.39 -14.97 -5.16
N PHE A 121 2.34 -15.07 -4.23
CA PHE A 121 2.21 -14.40 -2.93
C PHE A 121 2.53 -12.91 -3.01
N VAL A 122 3.66 -12.53 -3.59
CA VAL A 122 4.14 -11.13 -3.58
C VAL A 122 3.41 -10.26 -4.61
N ALA A 123 3.04 -10.83 -5.76
CA ALA A 123 2.44 -10.04 -6.83
C ALA A 123 0.91 -10.14 -6.92
N VAL A 124 0.28 -11.17 -6.33
CA VAL A 124 -1.18 -11.37 -6.48
C VAL A 124 -1.88 -11.38 -5.12
N ILE A 125 -1.55 -12.32 -4.24
CA ILE A 125 -2.26 -12.51 -2.96
C ILE A 125 -2.02 -11.31 -2.05
N GLY A 126 -0.77 -10.90 -1.81
CA GLY A 126 -0.43 -9.76 -0.98
C GLY A 126 -1.15 -8.48 -1.41
N PRO A 127 -0.97 -8.01 -2.66
CA PRO A 127 -1.69 -6.85 -3.18
C PRO A 127 -3.21 -6.94 -3.04
N PHE A 128 -3.80 -8.12 -3.26
CA PHE A 128 -5.23 -8.30 -3.10
C PHE A 128 -5.67 -8.15 -1.63
N VAL A 129 -4.97 -8.81 -0.71
CA VAL A 129 -5.27 -8.74 0.73
C VAL A 129 -5.08 -7.33 1.27
N GLU A 130 -4.03 -6.64 0.84
CA GLU A 130 -3.77 -5.25 1.20
C GLU A 130 -4.89 -4.31 0.71
N GLU A 131 -5.29 -4.40 -0.55
CA GLU A 131 -6.39 -3.59 -1.07
C GLU A 131 -7.72 -3.92 -0.40
N TRP A 132 -7.99 -5.21 -0.14
CA TRP A 132 -9.17 -5.63 0.61
C TRP A 132 -9.22 -4.98 2.00
N THR A 133 -8.09 -4.94 2.68
CA THR A 133 -7.98 -4.37 4.04
C THR A 133 -8.02 -2.84 4.00
N PHE A 134 -7.12 -2.21 3.24
CA PHE A 134 -6.94 -0.75 3.28
C PHE A 134 -7.99 0.01 2.48
N ARG A 135 -8.33 -0.41 1.24
CA ARG A 135 -9.34 0.24 0.37
C ARG A 135 -10.75 -0.32 0.57
N GLY A 136 -10.83 -1.53 1.10
CA GLY A 136 -12.10 -2.09 1.55
C GLY A 136 -12.50 -1.53 2.90
N LEU A 137 -12.19 -2.26 3.96
CA LEU A 137 -12.76 -2.04 5.28
C LEU A 137 -12.27 -0.74 5.94
N LEU A 138 -10.96 -0.49 5.95
CA LEU A 138 -10.39 0.70 6.60
C LEU A 138 -10.90 1.98 5.94
N TYR A 139 -10.82 2.06 4.61
CA TYR A 139 -11.33 3.19 3.84
C TYR A 139 -12.82 3.43 4.11
N THR A 140 -13.64 2.40 4.03
CA THR A 140 -15.10 2.51 4.28
C THR A 140 -15.39 3.06 5.68
N GLY A 141 -14.68 2.59 6.72
CA GLY A 141 -14.88 3.07 8.09
C GLY A 141 -14.47 4.53 8.29
N VAL A 142 -13.37 4.96 7.69
CA VAL A 142 -12.90 6.36 7.75
C VAL A 142 -13.81 7.26 6.91
N ARG A 143 -14.18 6.83 5.68
CA ARG A 143 -15.01 7.60 4.75
C ARG A 143 -16.42 7.88 5.29
N LYS A 144 -17.03 6.93 5.98
CA LYS A 144 -18.32 7.14 6.67
C LYS A 144 -18.25 8.19 7.79
N SER A 145 -17.04 8.45 8.31
CA SER A 145 -16.81 9.39 9.41
C SER A 145 -16.17 10.71 8.98
N GLY A 146 -15.69 10.83 7.73
CA GLY A 146 -14.94 11.97 7.24
C GLY A 146 -15.24 12.32 5.77
N SER A 147 -14.60 13.40 5.27
CA SER A 147 -14.64 13.74 3.85
C SER A 147 -13.83 12.74 3.02
N ALA A 148 -14.05 12.75 1.70
CA ALA A 148 -13.27 11.93 0.77
C ALA A 148 -11.77 12.19 0.88
N LEU A 149 -11.37 13.46 0.92
CA LEU A 149 -9.95 13.84 1.06
C LEU A 149 -9.33 13.32 2.36
N GLN A 150 -10.07 13.41 3.49
CA GLN A 150 -9.61 12.86 4.76
C GLN A 150 -9.46 11.35 4.71
N ALA A 151 -10.41 10.63 4.08
CA ALA A 151 -10.33 9.18 3.95
C ALA A 151 -9.15 8.75 3.06
N VAL A 152 -8.94 9.43 1.94
CA VAL A 152 -7.80 9.21 1.04
C VAL A 152 -6.49 9.36 1.80
N PHE A 153 -6.28 10.50 2.49
CA PHE A 153 -5.02 10.76 3.18
C PHE A 153 -4.77 9.81 4.36
N VAL A 154 -5.78 9.63 5.22
CA VAL A 154 -5.66 8.79 6.42
C VAL A 154 -5.37 7.33 6.05
N THR A 155 -6.06 6.78 5.05
CA THR A 155 -5.85 5.37 4.69
C THR A 155 -4.58 5.16 3.86
N ALA A 156 -4.15 6.15 3.08
CA ALA A 156 -2.86 6.13 2.41
C ALA A 156 -1.70 6.17 3.42
N LEU A 157 -1.81 7.01 4.46
CA LEU A 157 -0.83 7.07 5.55
C LEU A 157 -0.79 5.75 6.34
N ALA A 158 -1.96 5.16 6.64
CA ALA A 158 -2.03 3.85 7.27
C ALA A 158 -1.30 2.79 6.43
N PHE A 159 -1.54 2.79 5.12
CA PHE A 159 -0.93 1.84 4.19
C PHE A 159 0.59 1.99 4.15
N GLY A 160 1.10 3.20 3.99
CA GLY A 160 2.54 3.45 4.02
C GLY A 160 3.18 3.02 5.34
N LEU A 161 2.64 3.50 6.47
CA LEU A 161 3.19 3.21 7.80
C LEU A 161 3.18 1.72 8.16
N PHE A 162 2.20 0.94 7.65
CA PHE A 162 2.08 -0.48 7.94
C PHE A 162 3.26 -1.31 7.40
N HIS A 163 4.02 -0.82 6.45
CA HIS A 163 5.24 -1.47 5.97
C HIS A 163 6.39 -1.44 7.00
N MET A 164 6.31 -0.60 8.03
CA MET A 164 7.22 -0.53 9.20
C MET A 164 8.71 -0.34 8.87
N ASN A 165 9.05 0.03 7.64
CA ASN A 165 10.37 0.50 7.19
C ASN A 165 10.22 1.78 6.36
N LEU A 166 11.23 2.65 6.35
CA LEU A 166 11.13 3.96 5.71
C LEU A 166 11.09 3.86 4.18
N ASN A 167 11.87 2.93 3.59
CA ASN A 167 11.96 2.78 2.14
C ASN A 167 10.58 2.46 1.55
N GLN A 168 9.94 1.40 2.02
CA GLN A 168 8.60 1.02 1.55
C GLN A 168 7.52 2.02 1.98
N ALA A 169 7.57 2.52 3.22
CA ALA A 169 6.56 3.44 3.74
C ALA A 169 6.38 4.67 2.84
N ALA A 170 7.47 5.21 2.34
CA ALA A 170 7.45 6.43 1.53
C ALA A 170 6.75 6.21 0.17
N TYR A 171 7.17 5.21 -0.62
CA TYR A 171 6.54 4.99 -1.92
C TYR A 171 5.15 4.35 -1.80
N ALA A 172 4.92 3.49 -0.77
CA ALA A 172 3.61 2.92 -0.52
C ALA A 172 2.59 4.01 -0.10
N PHE A 173 3.00 5.02 0.66
CA PHE A 173 2.14 6.18 0.94
C PHE A 173 1.69 6.87 -0.35
N ILE A 174 2.62 7.15 -1.28
CA ILE A 174 2.29 7.77 -2.57
C ILE A 174 1.33 6.89 -3.38
N LEU A 175 1.65 5.61 -3.56
CA LEU A 175 0.74 4.66 -4.20
C LEU A 175 -0.61 4.61 -3.49
N GLY A 176 -0.57 4.65 -2.16
CA GLY A 176 -1.74 4.69 -1.30
C GLY A 176 -2.72 5.80 -1.60
N LEU A 177 -2.21 7.01 -1.90
CA LEU A 177 -3.03 8.14 -2.31
C LEU A 177 -3.76 7.84 -3.63
N PHE A 178 -3.06 7.37 -4.65
CA PHE A 178 -3.66 7.03 -5.95
C PHE A 178 -4.69 5.90 -5.84
N PHE A 179 -4.39 4.85 -5.08
CA PHE A 179 -5.30 3.72 -4.88
C PHE A 179 -6.56 4.13 -4.09
N ALA A 180 -6.42 4.98 -3.08
CA ALA A 180 -7.57 5.50 -2.34
C ALA A 180 -8.43 6.45 -3.20
N VAL A 181 -7.82 7.24 -4.08
CA VAL A 181 -8.55 8.03 -5.09
C VAL A 181 -9.31 7.11 -6.05
N LEU A 182 -8.66 6.07 -6.59
CA LEU A 182 -9.32 5.06 -7.43
C LEU A 182 -10.53 4.44 -6.73
N ARG A 183 -10.39 4.10 -5.44
CA ARG A 183 -11.48 3.57 -4.62
C ARG A 183 -12.64 4.57 -4.50
N GLU A 184 -12.36 5.85 -4.28
CA GLU A 184 -13.39 6.90 -4.17
C GLU A 184 -14.11 7.11 -5.48
N ILE A 185 -13.38 7.31 -6.60
CA ILE A 185 -13.97 7.64 -7.90
C ILE A 185 -14.67 6.46 -8.57
N SER A 186 -14.22 5.22 -8.34
CA SER A 186 -14.83 4.02 -8.92
C SER A 186 -15.94 3.42 -8.04
N GLY A 187 -15.89 3.62 -6.73
CA GLY A 187 -16.75 2.93 -5.78
C GLY A 187 -16.37 1.46 -5.54
N SER A 188 -15.23 1.00 -6.09
CA SER A 188 -14.79 -0.39 -6.08
C SER A 188 -13.31 -0.50 -5.71
N ILE A 189 -12.91 -1.62 -5.08
CA ILE A 189 -11.48 -1.92 -4.83
C ILE A 189 -10.78 -2.46 -6.08
N TRP A 190 -11.50 -2.99 -7.06
CA TRP A 190 -10.89 -3.67 -8.19
C TRP A 190 -9.92 -2.82 -9.01
N PRO A 191 -10.16 -1.52 -9.27
CA PRO A 191 -9.17 -0.69 -9.97
C PRO A 191 -7.85 -0.58 -9.21
N SER A 192 -7.88 -0.42 -7.88
CA SER A 192 -6.66 -0.39 -7.08
C SER A 192 -5.98 -1.76 -7.00
N VAL A 193 -6.74 -2.84 -6.89
CA VAL A 193 -6.21 -4.22 -6.96
C VAL A 193 -5.48 -4.46 -8.28
N ILE A 194 -6.05 -4.06 -9.42
CA ILE A 194 -5.41 -4.23 -10.73
C ILE A 194 -4.11 -3.43 -10.81
N CYS A 195 -4.12 -2.16 -10.39
CA CYS A 195 -2.91 -1.34 -10.34
C CYS A 195 -1.85 -1.98 -9.44
N HIS A 196 -2.22 -2.42 -8.25
CA HIS A 196 -1.30 -2.95 -7.27
C HIS A 196 -0.67 -4.28 -7.72
N ILE A 197 -1.47 -5.21 -8.24
CA ILE A 197 -0.99 -6.45 -8.88
C ILE A 197 -0.03 -6.13 -10.04
N SER A 198 -0.33 -5.11 -10.84
CA SER A 198 0.53 -4.72 -11.97
C SER A 198 1.87 -4.15 -11.50
N ILE A 199 1.89 -3.33 -10.44
CA ILE A 199 3.11 -2.77 -9.85
C ILE A 199 3.97 -3.90 -9.27
N ASN A 200 3.41 -4.68 -8.34
CA ASN A 200 4.15 -5.74 -7.68
C ASN A 200 4.57 -6.84 -8.66
N GLY A 201 3.70 -7.18 -9.62
CA GLY A 201 4.01 -8.15 -10.66
C GLY A 201 5.16 -7.72 -11.56
N SER A 202 5.17 -6.48 -12.02
CA SER A 202 6.28 -5.95 -12.83
C SER A 202 7.58 -5.87 -12.04
N SER A 203 7.54 -5.42 -10.78
CA SER A 203 8.72 -5.35 -9.90
C SER A 203 9.27 -6.74 -9.58
N THR A 204 8.41 -7.69 -9.21
CA THR A 204 8.81 -9.08 -8.91
C THR A 204 9.43 -9.74 -10.15
N LEU A 205 8.85 -9.52 -11.33
CA LEU A 205 9.39 -10.05 -12.59
C LEU A 205 10.76 -9.43 -12.92
N MET A 206 10.91 -8.11 -12.75
CA MET A 206 12.19 -7.43 -12.97
C MET A 206 13.27 -7.92 -12.01
N LEU A 207 12.97 -8.07 -10.73
CA LEU A 207 13.90 -8.61 -9.73
C LEU A 207 14.33 -10.05 -10.07
N TRP A 208 13.38 -10.87 -10.52
CA TRP A 208 13.68 -12.24 -10.94
C TRP A 208 14.57 -12.29 -12.20
N LEU A 209 14.28 -11.46 -13.21
CA LEU A 209 15.07 -11.40 -14.45
C LEU A 209 16.49 -10.84 -14.22
N ALA A 210 16.63 -9.91 -13.27
CA ALA A 210 17.92 -9.34 -12.90
C ALA A 210 18.80 -10.31 -12.08
N GLY A 211 18.19 -11.40 -11.53
CA GLY A 211 18.87 -12.25 -10.54
C GLY A 211 19.03 -11.49 -9.22
N GLY A 212 18.19 -11.73 -8.23
CA GLY A 212 18.01 -10.90 -7.03
C GLY A 212 19.29 -10.35 -6.36
N GLU A 213 20.40 -11.09 -6.40
CA GLU A 213 21.72 -10.66 -5.89
C GLU A 213 22.29 -9.44 -6.66
N ALA A 214 22.11 -9.41 -8.00
CA ALA A 214 22.62 -8.31 -8.82
C ALA A 214 21.97 -6.95 -8.50
N VAL A 215 20.76 -6.94 -7.94
CA VAL A 215 20.07 -5.69 -7.56
C VAL A 215 20.62 -5.15 -6.25
N THR A 216 20.84 -6.01 -5.26
CA THR A 216 21.42 -5.61 -3.98
C THR A 216 22.88 -5.18 -4.14
N GLU A 217 23.67 -5.88 -4.97
CA GLU A 217 25.04 -5.48 -5.31
C GLU A 217 25.09 -4.13 -6.05
N ALA A 218 24.15 -3.87 -6.97
CA ALA A 218 24.06 -2.59 -7.67
C ALA A 218 23.77 -1.42 -6.72
N ASP A 219 22.89 -1.63 -5.74
CA ASP A 219 22.56 -0.63 -4.72
C ASP A 219 23.76 -0.35 -3.80
N GLU A 220 24.54 -1.37 -3.43
CA GLU A 220 25.78 -1.22 -2.63
C GLU A 220 26.88 -0.44 -3.36
N VAL A 221 26.97 -0.56 -4.69
CA VAL A 221 27.98 0.13 -5.52
C VAL A 221 27.58 1.59 -5.80
N MET A 222 26.29 1.93 -5.77
CA MET A 222 25.83 3.30 -6.00
C MET A 222 26.15 4.21 -4.81
N SER A 223 27.02 5.21 -5.05
CA SER A 223 27.26 6.24 -4.05
C SER A 223 26.00 7.10 -3.81
N LYS A 224 25.90 7.71 -2.62
CA LYS A 224 24.81 8.64 -2.30
C LYS A 224 24.68 9.77 -3.31
N ASP A 225 25.79 10.29 -3.79
CA ASP A 225 25.81 11.36 -4.81
C ASP A 225 25.23 10.87 -6.14
N MET A 226 25.55 9.63 -6.56
CA MET A 226 24.97 9.02 -7.74
C MET A 226 23.46 8.82 -7.61
N MET A 227 22.98 8.36 -6.43
CA MET A 227 21.54 8.23 -6.14
C MET A 227 20.83 9.58 -6.23
N LEU A 228 21.38 10.62 -5.63
CA LEU A 228 20.83 11.98 -5.68
C LEU A 228 20.83 12.57 -7.09
N MET A 229 21.89 12.34 -7.89
CA MET A 229 21.93 12.77 -9.28
C MET A 229 20.88 12.03 -10.13
N ALA A 230 20.72 10.73 -9.95
CA ALA A 230 19.69 9.94 -10.63
C ALA A 230 18.28 10.39 -10.24
N ALA A 231 18.05 10.66 -8.94
CA ALA A 231 16.79 11.23 -8.45
C ALA A 231 16.49 12.60 -9.07
N GLY A 232 17.51 13.47 -9.19
CA GLY A 232 17.38 14.76 -9.88
C GLY A 232 16.98 14.60 -11.35
N GLY A 233 17.57 13.63 -12.06
CA GLY A 233 17.20 13.31 -13.45
C GLY A 233 15.77 12.79 -13.59
N LEU A 234 15.28 12.02 -12.62
CA LEU A 234 13.91 11.49 -12.61
C LEU A 234 12.85 12.52 -12.26
N MET A 235 13.21 13.65 -11.65
CA MET A 235 12.24 14.63 -11.15
C MET A 235 11.34 15.18 -12.26
N ILE A 236 11.89 15.51 -13.42
CA ILE A 236 11.11 16.00 -14.57
C ILE A 236 10.16 14.91 -15.07
N ALA A 237 10.68 13.69 -15.23
CA ALA A 237 9.85 12.55 -15.65
C ALA A 237 8.71 12.27 -14.66
N ALA A 238 8.98 12.33 -13.36
CA ALA A 238 7.99 12.15 -12.30
C ALA A 238 6.92 13.24 -12.31
N LEU A 239 7.28 14.51 -12.56
CA LEU A 239 6.32 15.62 -12.67
C LEU A 239 5.40 15.43 -13.88
N ILE A 240 5.94 15.12 -15.06
CA ILE A 240 5.17 14.84 -16.26
C ILE A 240 4.24 13.65 -16.03
N ALA A 241 4.78 12.55 -15.51
CA ALA A 241 4.05 11.33 -15.25
C ALA A 241 2.92 11.53 -14.22
N THR A 242 3.17 12.32 -13.15
CA THR A 242 2.14 12.69 -12.17
C THR A 242 1.00 13.48 -12.84
N THR A 243 1.32 14.44 -13.69
CA THR A 243 0.31 15.22 -14.42
C THR A 243 -0.56 14.31 -15.31
N LEU A 244 0.06 13.41 -16.05
CA LEU A 244 -0.64 12.43 -16.88
C LEU A 244 -1.46 11.44 -16.03
N ALA A 245 -0.94 10.99 -14.89
CA ALA A 245 -1.65 10.11 -13.97
C ALA A 245 -2.91 10.79 -13.38
N VAL A 246 -2.82 12.06 -13.00
CA VAL A 246 -3.97 12.85 -12.53
C VAL A 246 -4.99 13.03 -13.66
N THR A 247 -4.55 13.32 -14.87
CA THR A 247 -5.44 13.42 -16.05
C THR A 247 -6.17 12.10 -16.30
N LEU A 248 -5.45 10.98 -16.20
CA LEU A 248 -6.03 9.65 -16.34
C LEU A 248 -7.05 9.34 -15.23
N LEU A 249 -6.79 9.74 -13.98
CA LEU A 249 -7.76 9.61 -12.89
C LEU A 249 -9.03 10.43 -13.14
N MET A 250 -8.92 11.64 -13.70
CA MET A 250 -10.08 12.43 -14.09
C MET A 250 -10.91 11.71 -15.15
N TRP A 251 -10.26 11.17 -16.18
CA TRP A 251 -10.93 10.36 -17.21
C TRP A 251 -11.58 9.09 -16.62
N ILE A 252 -10.90 8.37 -15.72
CA ILE A 252 -11.48 7.19 -15.03
C ILE A 252 -12.74 7.61 -14.27
N SER A 253 -12.72 8.75 -13.60
CA SER A 253 -13.87 9.30 -12.88
C SER A 253 -15.07 9.53 -13.78
N GLU A 254 -14.88 10.15 -14.95
CA GLU A 254 -15.92 10.34 -15.96
C GLU A 254 -16.47 9.01 -16.47
N VAL A 255 -15.56 8.06 -16.75
CA VAL A 255 -15.96 6.71 -17.17
C VAL A 255 -16.82 6.00 -16.11
N CYS A 256 -16.54 6.22 -14.83
CA CYS A 256 -17.34 5.67 -13.74
C CYS A 256 -18.71 6.35 -13.59
N GLY A 257 -18.92 7.52 -14.20
CA GLY A 257 -20.19 8.26 -14.19
C GLY A 257 -20.50 8.88 -12.85
N LYS A 258 -19.48 9.17 -12.04
CA LYS A 258 -19.66 9.91 -10.78
C LYS A 258 -19.60 11.41 -11.08
N GLU A 259 -20.74 12.06 -10.96
CA GLU A 259 -20.87 13.52 -11.00
C GLU A 259 -19.96 14.13 -9.93
N ASN A 260 -19.10 15.09 -10.31
CA ASN A 260 -18.06 15.67 -9.46
C ASN A 260 -16.97 14.68 -8.95
N GLY A 261 -16.87 13.48 -9.48
CA GLY A 261 -16.01 12.39 -9.03
C GLY A 261 -14.64 12.81 -8.49
N PHE A 262 -13.67 13.09 -9.35
CA PHE A 262 -12.31 13.47 -8.92
C PHE A 262 -12.28 14.85 -8.23
N THR A 263 -12.93 15.87 -8.80
CA THR A 263 -12.98 17.22 -8.21
C THR A 263 -13.78 17.26 -6.91
N GLY A 264 -14.79 16.40 -6.77
CA GLY A 264 -15.59 16.23 -5.56
C GLY A 264 -14.77 15.84 -4.33
N ILE A 265 -13.66 15.12 -4.52
CA ILE A 265 -12.73 14.77 -3.42
C ILE A 265 -12.24 16.02 -2.70
N PHE A 266 -11.94 17.08 -3.45
CA PHE A 266 -11.36 18.32 -2.94
C PHE A 266 -12.41 19.36 -2.53
N SER A 267 -13.61 19.31 -3.11
CA SER A 267 -14.70 20.29 -2.89
C SER A 267 -15.70 19.85 -1.82
N GLU A 268 -15.64 18.61 -1.35
CA GLU A 268 -16.54 18.11 -0.31
C GLU A 268 -16.28 18.80 1.03
N HIS A 269 -17.11 19.78 1.36
CA HIS A 269 -17.12 20.39 2.69
C HIS A 269 -18.11 19.66 3.59
N LYS A 270 -17.63 18.80 4.47
CA LYS A 270 -18.49 18.30 5.56
C LYS A 270 -18.79 19.44 6.54
N LYS A 271 -20.07 19.69 6.76
CA LYS A 271 -20.58 20.76 7.67
C LYS A 271 -20.16 20.58 9.13
N GLU A 272 -19.73 19.39 9.53
CA GLU A 272 -19.24 19.12 10.89
C GLU A 272 -17.73 18.84 10.85
N LYS A 273 -17.00 19.42 11.83
CA LYS A 273 -15.60 19.09 12.13
C LYS A 273 -15.50 17.62 12.61
N SER A 274 -15.68 16.65 11.70
CA SER A 274 -15.56 15.24 12.05
C SER A 274 -14.09 14.89 12.27
N ARG A 275 -13.73 14.57 13.51
CA ARG A 275 -12.42 14.00 13.81
C ARG A 275 -12.36 12.58 13.23
N VAL A 276 -11.74 12.38 12.07
CA VAL A 276 -11.59 11.07 11.44
C VAL A 276 -10.59 10.17 12.16
N LEU A 277 -9.61 10.79 12.84
CA LEU A 277 -8.64 10.07 13.65
C LEU A 277 -9.30 9.59 14.95
N SER A 278 -9.13 8.31 15.24
CA SER A 278 -9.54 7.69 16.51
C SER A 278 -8.31 7.34 17.34
N LEU A 279 -8.44 7.24 18.66
CA LEU A 279 -7.31 6.86 19.53
C LEU A 279 -6.68 5.53 19.12
N PRO A 280 -7.44 4.45 18.82
CA PRO A 280 -6.84 3.20 18.34
C PRO A 280 -6.04 3.38 17.04
N LEU A 281 -6.52 4.19 16.09
CA LEU A 281 -5.81 4.45 14.84
C LEU A 281 -4.48 5.18 15.11
N LEU A 282 -4.50 6.20 15.96
CA LEU A 282 -3.29 6.93 16.36
C LEU A 282 -2.30 6.03 17.10
N ALA A 283 -2.78 5.14 17.96
CA ALA A 283 -1.93 4.15 18.62
C ALA A 283 -1.27 3.20 17.62
N GLY A 284 -2.01 2.71 16.62
CA GLY A 284 -1.45 1.90 15.53
C GLY A 284 -0.40 2.66 14.73
N TYR A 285 -0.65 3.93 14.37
CA TYR A 285 0.35 4.77 13.71
C TYR A 285 1.62 4.93 14.54
N LEU A 286 1.47 5.17 15.85
CA LEU A 286 2.62 5.31 16.74
C LEU A 286 3.46 4.04 16.79
N ILE A 287 2.84 2.86 16.84
CA ILE A 287 3.54 1.58 16.79
C ILE A 287 4.36 1.46 15.50
N CYS A 288 3.75 1.73 14.34
CA CYS A 288 4.43 1.67 13.04
C CYS A 288 5.61 2.66 12.98
N VAL A 289 5.41 3.91 13.42
CA VAL A 289 6.48 4.94 13.45
C VAL A 289 7.63 4.51 14.36
N VAL A 290 7.34 3.94 15.53
CA VAL A 290 8.39 3.41 16.44
C VAL A 290 9.18 2.30 15.76
N GLN A 291 8.55 1.41 14.99
CA GLN A 291 9.27 0.37 14.25
C GLN A 291 10.14 0.96 13.14
N ILE A 292 9.64 1.92 12.37
CA ILE A 292 10.42 2.64 11.35
C ILE A 292 11.66 3.30 11.98
N ILE A 293 11.50 3.99 13.12
CA ILE A 293 12.62 4.62 13.80
C ILE A 293 13.64 3.56 14.29
N ARG A 294 13.16 2.45 14.84
CA ARG A 294 14.04 1.34 15.28
C ARG A 294 14.79 0.72 14.12
N ASP A 295 14.19 0.65 12.94
CA ASP A 295 14.83 0.13 11.75
C ASP A 295 15.94 1.05 11.26
N LEU A 296 15.71 2.37 11.27
CA LEU A 296 16.69 3.39 10.90
C LEU A 296 17.91 3.50 11.85
N ILE A 297 17.81 3.00 13.10
CA ILE A 297 18.88 3.11 14.10
C ILE A 297 19.74 1.84 14.17
N LYS A 298 19.32 0.75 13.49
CA LYS A 298 20.11 -0.48 13.40
C LYS A 298 21.33 -0.30 12.51
#